data_a27f08a4881abe23454aa868e1c9d58d
#
_entry.id   a27f08a4881abe23454aa868e1c9d58d
#
_cell.length_a   1.000
_cell.length_b   1.000
_cell.length_c   1.000
_cell.angle_alpha   90.00
_cell.angle_beta   90.00
_cell.angle_gamma   90.00
#
_symmetry.space_group_name_H-M   'P 1'
#
loop_
_entity.id
_entity.type
_entity.pdbx_description
1 polymer ?
#
loop_
_entity_poly.entity_id
_entity_poly.type
_entity_poly.pdbx_seq_one_letter_code
_entity_poly.pdbx_strand_id
1 'polypeptide(L)' 'MVEQIGMNAGKVWTQLEKKGRLNVKDLKKAVNITYNDLYAAFGWLAREEKLILEKEGKEIFVSLC' A
#
# COMPACT_ATOMS: atom_id res chain seq x y z
N MET A 1 -5.51 13.52 10.78
CA MET A 1 -5.61 12.06 10.55
C MET A 1 -5.93 11.72 9.09
N VAL A 2 -6.98 12.24 8.53
CA VAL A 2 -7.33 11.98 7.12
C VAL A 2 -6.24 12.44 6.17
N GLU A 3 -5.64 13.60 6.47
CA GLU A 3 -4.55 14.14 5.66
C GLU A 3 -3.34 13.21 5.67
N GLN A 4 -3.02 12.63 6.82
CA GLN A 4 -1.91 11.70 6.96
C GLN A 4 -2.17 10.42 6.17
N ILE A 5 -3.40 9.94 6.17
CA ILE A 5 -3.77 8.75 5.38
C ILE A 5 -3.59 9.03 3.88
N GLY A 6 -4.03 10.18 3.42
CA GLY A 6 -3.87 10.57 2.02
C GLY A 6 -2.40 10.69 1.62
N MET A 7 -1.58 11.28 2.48
CA MET A 7 -0.14 11.39 2.24
C MET A 7 0.52 10.01 2.18
N ASN A 8 0.18 9.14 3.12
CA ASN A 8 0.70 7.77 3.13
C ASN A 8 0.26 6.99 1.90
N ALA A 9 -0.99 7.18 1.48
CA ALA A 9 -1.50 6.54 0.27
C ALA A 9 -0.69 6.98 -0.96
N GLY A 10 -0.35 8.25 -1.04
CA GLY A 10 0.50 8.77 -2.11
C GLY A 10 1.88 8.13 -2.14
N LYS A 11 2.49 7.94 -0.96
CA LYS A 11 3.78 7.29 -0.85
C LYS A 11 3.73 5.83 -1.29
N VAL A 12 2.68 5.12 -0.88
CA VAL A 12 2.45 3.73 -1.27
C VAL A 12 2.28 3.64 -2.79
N TRP A 13 1.46 4.50 -3.35
CA TRP A 13 1.21 4.54 -4.79
C TRP A 13 2.50 4.75 -5.57
N THR A 14 3.33 5.70 -5.12
CA THR A 14 4.61 6.01 -5.77
C THR A 14 5.54 4.80 -5.79
N GLN A 15 5.64 4.07 -4.68
CA GLN A 15 6.48 2.89 -4.61
C GLN A 15 5.98 1.78 -5.54
N LEU A 16 4.68 1.58 -5.59
CA LEU A 16 4.10 0.56 -6.46
C LEU A 16 4.24 0.92 -7.93
N GLU A 17 4.16 2.21 -8.25
CA GLU A 17 4.38 2.67 -9.61
C GLU A 17 5.81 2.38 -10.08
N LYS A 18 6.78 2.61 -9.19
CA LYS A 18 8.19 2.39 -9.51
C LYS A 18 8.57 0.92 -9.57
N LYS A 19 8.09 0.14 -8.61
CA LYS A 19 8.56 -1.24 -8.40
C LYS A 19 7.57 -2.31 -8.86
N GLY A 20 6.36 -1.92 -9.18
CA GLY A 20 5.31 -2.86 -9.56
C GLY A 20 4.76 -3.59 -8.34
N ARG A 21 4.59 -4.90 -8.46
CA ARG A 21 4.00 -5.72 -7.41
C ARG A 21 5.00 -5.94 -6.27
N LEU A 22 4.60 -5.62 -5.04
CA LEU A 22 5.44 -5.79 -3.84
C LEU A 22 4.66 -6.56 -2.77
N ASN A 23 5.37 -7.33 -1.93
CA ASN A 23 4.69 -7.86 -0.78
C ASN A 23 4.59 -6.78 0.30
N VAL A 24 3.66 -6.97 1.24
CA VAL A 24 3.35 -5.97 2.27
C VAL A 24 4.57 -5.62 3.12
N LYS A 25 5.38 -6.60 3.45
CA LYS A 25 6.57 -6.38 4.29
C LYS A 25 7.58 -5.48 3.60
N ASP A 26 7.84 -5.73 2.32
CA ASP A 26 8.78 -4.91 1.55
C ASP A 26 8.24 -3.51 1.34
N LEU A 27 6.94 -3.40 1.08
CA LEU A 27 6.30 -2.11 0.92
C LEU A 27 6.37 -1.29 2.21
N LYS A 28 6.13 -1.94 3.35
CA LYS A 28 6.23 -1.27 4.65
C LYS A 28 7.62 -0.68 4.87
N LYS A 29 8.67 -1.43 4.53
CA LYS A 29 10.05 -0.96 4.66
C LYS A 29 10.33 0.21 3.72
N ALA A 30 9.85 0.11 2.49
CA ALA A 30 10.08 1.14 1.48
C ALA A 30 9.42 2.46 1.84
N VAL A 31 8.22 2.40 2.41
CA VAL A 31 7.47 3.60 2.79
C VAL A 31 7.83 4.08 4.19
N ASN A 32 8.33 3.18 5.04
CA ASN A 32 8.77 3.47 6.41
C ASN A 32 7.64 4.04 7.28
N ILE A 33 6.54 3.33 7.34
CA ILE A 33 5.41 3.66 8.20
C ILE A 33 4.98 2.43 8.99
N THR A 34 4.11 2.61 9.96
CA THR A 34 3.59 1.49 10.74
C THR A 34 2.63 0.65 9.90
N TYR A 35 2.38 -0.59 10.33
CA TYR A 35 1.38 -1.43 9.67
C TYR A 35 -0.01 -0.80 9.73
N ASN A 36 -0.37 -0.17 10.84
CA ASN A 36 -1.66 0.50 10.97
C ASN A 36 -1.83 1.58 9.91
N ASP A 37 -0.80 2.41 9.73
CA ASP A 37 -0.81 3.47 8.73
C ASP A 37 -0.82 2.89 7.32
N LEU A 38 -0.08 1.81 7.11
CA LEU A 38 -0.02 1.15 5.82
C LEU A 38 -1.39 0.59 5.41
N TYR A 39 -2.06 -0.11 6.32
CA TYR A 39 -3.39 -0.65 6.04
C TYR A 39 -4.44 0.44 5.86
N ALA A 40 -4.32 1.54 6.58
CA ALA A 40 -5.20 2.70 6.36
C ALA A 40 -5.01 3.26 4.94
N ALA A 41 -3.75 3.34 4.49
CA ALA A 41 -3.45 3.79 3.14
C ALA A 41 -4.00 2.83 2.09
N PHE A 42 -3.93 1.52 2.35
CA PHE A 42 -4.51 0.51 1.47
C PHE A 42 -6.02 0.70 1.35
N GLY A 43 -6.70 0.95 2.48
CA GLY A 43 -8.14 1.21 2.47
C GLY A 43 -8.50 2.42 1.63
N TRP A 44 -7.71 3.47 1.75
CA TRP A 44 -7.90 4.69 0.97
C TRP A 44 -7.79 4.42 -0.54
N LEU A 45 -6.72 3.72 -0.94
CA LEU A 45 -6.49 3.41 -2.35
C LEU A 45 -7.48 2.38 -2.89
N ALA A 46 -7.86 1.41 -2.09
CA ALA A 46 -8.84 0.40 -2.48
C ALA A 46 -10.21 1.03 -2.70
N ARG A 47 -10.58 2.00 -1.86
CA ARG A 47 -11.84 2.74 -2.02
C ARG A 47 -11.89 3.45 -3.36
N GLU A 48 -10.75 3.90 -3.86
CA GLU A 48 -10.65 4.58 -5.15
C GLU A 48 -10.39 3.62 -6.30
N GLU A 49 -10.42 2.33 -6.02
CA GLU A 49 -10.21 1.26 -7.00
C GLU A 49 -8.85 1.35 -7.70
N LYS A 50 -7.83 1.79 -6.95
CA LYS A 50 -6.48 1.95 -7.48
C LYS A 50 -5.52 0.88 -7.03
N LEU A 51 -5.99 -0.07 -6.23
CA LEU A 51 -5.12 -1.04 -5.58
C LEU A 51 -5.66 -2.46 -5.73
N ILE A 52 -4.76 -3.39 -5.98
CA ILE A 52 -5.07 -4.81 -6.02
C ILE A 52 -4.32 -5.48 -4.88
N LEU A 53 -5.03 -6.22 -4.04
CA LEU A 53 -4.45 -7.02 -2.97
C LEU A 53 -4.65 -8.49 -3.30
N GLU A 54 -3.56 -9.25 -3.28
CA GLU A 54 -3.61 -10.67 -3.57
C GLU A 54 -2.91 -11.45 -2.46
N LYS A 55 -3.54 -12.49 -1.97
CA LYS A 55 -2.94 -13.34 -0.95
C LYS A 55 -2.39 -14.60 -1.60
N GLU A 56 -1.11 -14.88 -1.37
CA GLU A 56 -0.45 -16.09 -1.85
C GLU A 56 0.20 -16.76 -0.63
N GLY A 57 -0.36 -17.90 -0.22
CA GLY A 57 0.09 -18.56 0.99
C GLY A 57 -0.12 -17.66 2.20
N LYS A 58 0.96 -17.34 2.91
CA LYS A 58 0.92 -16.47 4.08
C LYS A 58 1.29 -15.03 3.75
N GLU A 59 1.61 -14.75 2.50
CA GLU A 59 2.04 -13.42 2.10
C GLU A 59 0.93 -12.69 1.36
N ILE A 60 0.93 -11.38 1.51
CA ILE A 60 0.01 -10.49 0.80
C ILE A 60 0.82 -9.65 -0.15
N PHE A 61 0.42 -9.64 -1.41
CA PHE A 61 1.05 -8.84 -2.44
C PHE A 61 0.14 -7.69 -2.85
N VAL A 62 0.75 -6.57 -3.18
CA VAL A 62 0.05 -5.34 -3.51
C VAL A 62 0.53 -4.85 -4.86
N SER A 63 -0.39 -4.44 -5.70
CA SER A 63 -0.07 -3.84 -6.99
C SER A 63 -1.09 -2.76 -7.33
N LEU A 64 -0.74 -1.94 -8.32
CA LEU A 64 -1.68 -0.94 -8.82
C LEU A 64 -2.63 -1.58 -9.83
N CYS A 65 -3.84 -1.06 -9.81
CA CYS A 65 -4.89 -1.47 -10.73
C CYS A 65 -4.63 -0.97 -12.15
#